data_ab037b1087417d8bbdf930cb0f385321
#
_entry.id   ab037b1087417d8bbdf930cb0f385321
#
_cell.length_a   1.000
_cell.length_b   1.000
_cell.length_c   1.000
_cell.angle_alpha   90.00
_cell.angle_beta   90.00
_cell.angle_gamma   90.00
#
_symmetry.space_group_name_H-M   'P 1'
#
loop_
_entity.id
_entity.type
_entity.pdbx_description
1 polymer ?
#
loop_
_entity_poly.entity_id
_entity_poly.type
_entity_poly.pdbx_seq_one_letter_code
_entity_poly.pdbx_strand_id
1 'polypeptide(L)'
;FYRIVPPVVLMVLVTMPFTFLVRQDYVAGIGGQIAGVLGFMTNFYELLTGGSYESQFIPHLFVHNWSLAVEVHYYILWGLAVWFLSKQSKSNGQLRGMVFLLSAATFLISFFSMFIGSFLVTSYSSVYFSSLTHVYPFFLGSVLATIVGVRQTTSLVKQLDKIWDLRKTLLVFGGGFGFLLILTFFVKFTYLFAYL
;
A
#
# COMPACT_ATOMS: atom_id res chain seq x y z
N PHE A 1 10.60 12.09 -3.51
CA PHE A 1 10.75 12.08 -4.97
C PHE A 1 12.07 11.45 -5.41
N TYR A 2 13.25 11.88 -4.91
CA TYR A 2 14.56 11.38 -5.32
C TYR A 2 14.78 9.87 -5.12
N ARG A 3 14.01 9.20 -4.28
CA ARG A 3 14.09 7.75 -4.04
C ARG A 3 13.10 6.94 -4.88
N ILE A 4 12.03 7.56 -5.36
CA ILE A 4 10.93 6.88 -6.06
C ILE A 4 11.02 7.12 -7.56
N VAL A 5 11.19 8.37 -7.99
CA VAL A 5 11.16 8.72 -9.42
C VAL A 5 12.28 8.06 -10.23
N PRO A 6 13.58 8.14 -9.81
CA PRO A 6 14.65 7.56 -10.62
C PRO A 6 14.54 6.05 -10.84
N PRO A 7 14.23 5.22 -9.82
CA PRO A 7 13.99 3.78 -10.04
C PRO A 7 12.82 3.49 -10.98
N VAL A 8 11.73 4.25 -10.88
CA VAL A 8 10.55 4.09 -11.76
C VAL A 8 10.91 4.42 -13.21
N VAL A 9 11.59 5.54 -13.44
CA VAL A 9 12.05 5.93 -14.78
C VAL A 9 13.00 4.88 -15.34
N LEU A 10 13.98 4.43 -14.53
CA LEU A 10 14.93 3.41 -14.95
C LEU A 10 14.21 2.09 -15.29
N MET A 11 13.25 1.67 -14.47
CA MET A 11 12.45 0.48 -14.74
C MET A 11 11.72 0.59 -16.09
N VAL A 12 11.06 1.72 -16.36
CA VAL A 12 10.38 1.95 -17.64
C VAL A 12 11.37 1.89 -18.80
N LEU A 13 12.51 2.58 -18.68
CA LEU A 13 13.56 2.62 -19.73
C LEU A 13 14.17 1.25 -20.01
N VAL A 14 14.37 0.43 -18.98
CA VAL A 14 14.92 -0.91 -19.12
C VAL A 14 13.86 -1.87 -19.69
N THR A 15 12.61 -1.76 -19.25
CA THR A 15 11.55 -2.67 -19.70
C THR A 15 11.10 -2.41 -21.14
N MET A 16 11.08 -1.14 -21.56
CA MET A 16 10.62 -0.75 -22.90
C MET A 16 11.33 -1.49 -24.07
N PRO A 17 12.67 -1.59 -24.13
CA PRO A 17 13.33 -2.30 -25.22
C PRO A 17 12.93 -3.79 -25.30
N PHE A 18 12.65 -4.41 -24.16
CA PHE A 18 12.25 -5.82 -24.14
C PHE A 18 10.85 -6.05 -24.69
N THR A 19 9.97 -5.04 -24.70
CA THR A 19 8.65 -5.15 -25.30
C THR A 19 8.69 -5.32 -26.81
N PHE A 20 9.74 -4.81 -27.47
CA PHE A 20 9.96 -5.01 -28.91
C PHE A 20 10.37 -6.45 -29.28
N LEU A 21 10.89 -7.21 -28.31
CA LEU A 21 11.29 -8.61 -28.48
C LEU A 21 10.12 -9.58 -28.25
N VAL A 22 9.04 -9.08 -27.65
CA VAL A 22 7.86 -9.88 -27.30
C VAL A 22 6.74 -9.57 -28.32
N ARG A 23 5.83 -10.53 -28.53
CA ARG A 23 4.74 -10.45 -29.52
C ARG A 23 3.92 -9.17 -29.38
N GLN A 24 3.32 -8.73 -30.49
CA GLN A 24 2.56 -7.47 -30.64
C GLN A 24 1.48 -7.22 -29.58
N ASP A 25 0.94 -8.27 -28.95
CA ASP A 25 -0.11 -8.18 -27.93
C ASP A 25 0.34 -7.44 -26.65
N TYR A 26 1.65 -7.44 -26.35
CA TYR A 26 2.22 -6.71 -25.20
C TYR A 26 2.37 -5.20 -25.43
N VAL A 27 2.29 -4.76 -26.67
CA VAL A 27 2.46 -3.36 -27.04
C VAL A 27 1.12 -2.62 -27.02
N ALA A 28 0.00 -3.34 -27.06
CA ALA A 28 -1.32 -2.76 -27.00
C ALA A 28 -1.51 -1.97 -25.69
N GLY A 29 -1.81 -0.68 -25.82
CA GLY A 29 -2.06 0.20 -24.66
C GLY A 29 -0.82 0.60 -23.85
N ILE A 30 0.41 0.24 -24.28
CA ILE A 30 1.63 0.50 -23.51
C ILE A 30 1.85 1.99 -23.22
N GLY A 31 1.48 2.87 -24.13
CA GLY A 31 1.57 4.33 -23.92
C GLY A 31 0.75 4.80 -22.72
N GLY A 32 -0.48 4.28 -22.58
CA GLY A 32 -1.33 4.55 -21.42
C GLY A 32 -0.75 3.98 -20.12
N GLN A 33 -0.20 2.77 -20.17
CA GLN A 33 0.46 2.16 -19.02
C GLN A 33 1.68 2.98 -18.56
N ILE A 34 2.53 3.42 -19.49
CA ILE A 34 3.71 4.26 -19.17
C ILE A 34 3.28 5.59 -18.61
N ALA A 35 2.27 6.26 -19.22
CA ALA A 35 1.72 7.49 -18.70
C ALA A 35 1.18 7.32 -17.27
N GLY A 36 0.48 6.21 -17.01
CA GLY A 36 0.01 5.85 -15.68
C GLY A 36 1.14 5.66 -14.67
N VAL A 37 2.20 4.97 -15.06
CA VAL A 37 3.37 4.73 -14.18
C VAL A 37 4.12 6.03 -13.88
N LEU A 38 4.48 6.80 -14.90
CA LEU A 38 5.22 8.06 -14.72
C LEU A 38 4.41 9.14 -14.01
N GLY A 39 3.08 9.13 -14.19
CA GLY A 39 2.14 10.01 -13.50
C GLY A 39 1.72 9.52 -12.11
N PHE A 40 2.17 8.34 -11.67
CA PHE A 40 1.70 7.67 -10.44
C PHE A 40 0.18 7.48 -10.41
N MET A 41 -0.41 7.16 -11.56
CA MET A 41 -1.86 6.96 -11.76
C MET A 41 -2.18 5.53 -12.23
N THR A 42 -1.25 4.59 -12.07
CA THR A 42 -1.41 3.20 -12.54
C THR A 42 -2.64 2.53 -11.93
N ASN A 43 -2.94 2.77 -10.66
CA ASN A 43 -4.13 2.23 -10.00
C ASN A 43 -5.43 2.72 -10.67
N PHE A 44 -5.51 3.99 -11.07
CA PHE A 44 -6.67 4.50 -11.81
C PHE A 44 -6.72 3.98 -13.24
N TYR A 45 -5.56 3.83 -13.87
CA TYR A 45 -5.48 3.21 -15.20
C TYR A 45 -6.05 1.79 -15.16
N GLU A 46 -5.63 0.97 -14.20
CA GLU A 46 -6.13 -0.40 -14.01
C GLU A 46 -7.64 -0.44 -13.70
N LEU A 47 -8.14 0.50 -12.88
CA LEU A 47 -9.58 0.62 -12.60
C LEU A 47 -10.40 0.94 -13.86
N LEU A 48 -9.89 1.82 -14.73
CA LEU A 48 -10.59 2.27 -15.94
C LEU A 48 -10.53 1.25 -17.07
N THR A 49 -9.42 0.53 -17.20
CA THR A 49 -9.21 -0.46 -18.26
C THR A 49 -9.69 -1.86 -17.89
N GLY A 50 -10.18 -2.05 -16.64
CA GLY A 50 -10.60 -3.36 -16.14
C GLY A 50 -9.44 -4.33 -16.00
N GLY A 51 -8.23 -3.80 -15.73
CA GLY A 51 -7.03 -4.59 -15.48
C GLY A 51 -7.24 -5.58 -14.35
N SER A 52 -6.67 -6.77 -14.51
CA SER A 52 -6.62 -7.81 -13.49
C SER A 52 -5.32 -8.57 -13.64
N TYR A 53 -4.74 -9.01 -12.53
CA TYR A 53 -3.61 -9.95 -12.57
C TYR A 53 -3.94 -11.26 -13.28
N GLU A 54 -5.24 -11.60 -13.34
CA GLU A 54 -5.75 -12.82 -13.96
C GLU A 54 -6.07 -12.65 -15.46
N SER A 55 -6.05 -11.41 -15.98
CA SER A 55 -6.37 -11.16 -17.38
C SER A 55 -5.23 -11.67 -18.27
N GLN A 56 -5.49 -12.79 -18.93
CA GLN A 56 -4.53 -13.44 -19.84
C GLN A 56 -4.55 -12.84 -21.26
N PHE A 57 -5.54 -12.02 -21.58
CA PHE A 57 -5.75 -11.53 -22.95
C PHE A 57 -4.85 -10.36 -23.33
N ILE A 58 -4.60 -9.42 -22.42
CA ILE A 58 -3.67 -8.31 -22.61
C ILE A 58 -2.92 -8.10 -21.30
N PRO A 59 -1.71 -8.66 -21.14
CA PRO A 59 -0.97 -8.49 -19.91
C PRO A 59 -0.50 -7.04 -19.75
N HIS A 60 -0.87 -6.43 -18.64
CA HIS A 60 -0.38 -5.11 -18.25
C HIS A 60 1.00 -5.23 -17.63
N LEU A 61 2.04 -4.83 -18.38
CA LEU A 61 3.44 -4.95 -17.95
C LEU A 61 3.74 -4.22 -16.64
N PHE A 62 3.05 -3.11 -16.41
CA PHE A 62 3.30 -2.23 -15.27
C PHE A 62 2.22 -2.30 -14.20
N VAL A 63 1.35 -3.33 -14.22
CA VAL A 63 0.25 -3.45 -13.26
C VAL A 63 0.71 -3.32 -11.82
N HIS A 64 1.83 -3.92 -11.43
CA HIS A 64 2.34 -3.88 -10.06
C HIS A 64 2.73 -2.48 -9.55
N ASN A 65 2.85 -1.49 -10.43
CA ASN A 65 3.09 -0.11 -10.01
C ASN A 65 1.84 0.57 -9.43
N TRP A 66 0.67 -0.09 -9.44
CA TRP A 66 -0.53 0.44 -8.81
C TRP A 66 -0.34 0.72 -7.31
N SER A 67 0.34 -0.16 -6.60
CA SER A 67 0.59 0.02 -5.16
C SER A 67 1.54 1.19 -4.89
N LEU A 68 2.53 1.39 -5.75
CA LEU A 68 3.42 2.56 -5.68
C LEU A 68 2.65 3.88 -5.95
N ALA A 69 1.69 3.86 -6.87
CA ALA A 69 0.81 5.00 -7.10
C ALA A 69 0.00 5.34 -5.84
N VAL A 70 -0.60 4.34 -5.18
CA VAL A 70 -1.31 4.51 -3.90
C VAL A 70 -0.39 5.09 -2.82
N GLU A 71 0.84 4.59 -2.72
CA GLU A 71 1.84 5.08 -1.76
C GLU A 71 2.18 6.56 -1.99
N VAL A 72 2.40 6.98 -3.23
CA VAL A 72 2.69 8.38 -3.58
C VAL A 72 1.48 9.29 -3.27
N HIS A 73 0.26 8.84 -3.57
CA HIS A 73 -0.95 9.58 -3.19
C HIS A 73 -1.04 9.75 -1.68
N TYR A 74 -0.76 8.68 -0.92
CA TYR A 74 -0.71 8.75 0.54
C TYR A 74 0.32 9.79 1.02
N TYR A 75 1.56 9.76 0.53
CA TYR A 75 2.58 10.70 0.97
C TYR A 75 2.20 12.16 0.71
N ILE A 76 1.59 12.45 -0.44
CA ILE A 76 1.16 13.81 -0.77
C ILE A 76 0.00 14.24 0.13
N LEU A 77 -1.07 13.46 0.15
CA LEU A 77 -2.30 13.81 0.88
C LEU A 77 -2.05 13.85 2.39
N TRP A 78 -1.31 12.86 2.92
CA TRP A 78 -1.00 12.80 4.32
C TRP A 78 -0.03 13.91 4.76
N GLY A 79 0.97 14.20 3.96
CA GLY A 79 1.88 15.32 4.21
C GLY A 79 1.12 16.65 4.28
N LEU A 80 0.21 16.90 3.33
CA LEU A 80 -0.65 18.09 3.34
C LEU A 80 -1.59 18.12 4.55
N ALA A 81 -2.21 16.99 4.90
CA ALA A 81 -3.09 16.89 6.05
C ALA A 81 -2.35 17.21 7.35
N VAL A 82 -1.18 16.59 7.58
CA VAL A 82 -0.38 16.85 8.79
C VAL A 82 0.11 18.31 8.82
N TRP A 83 0.55 18.85 7.69
CA TRP A 83 0.93 20.26 7.59
C TRP A 83 -0.23 21.19 7.95
N PHE A 84 -1.43 20.94 7.45
CA PHE A 84 -2.62 21.71 7.77
C PHE A 84 -2.97 21.61 9.27
N LEU A 85 -2.98 20.40 9.84
CA LEU A 85 -3.22 20.16 11.25
C LEU A 85 -2.18 20.86 12.14
N SER A 86 -0.91 20.88 11.71
CA SER A 86 0.16 21.55 12.44
C SER A 86 -0.05 23.07 12.57
N LYS A 87 -0.66 23.69 11.56
CA LYS A 87 -1.03 25.11 11.60
C LYS A 87 -2.21 25.43 12.54
N GLN A 88 -3.09 24.47 12.73
CA GLN A 88 -4.26 24.66 13.59
C GLN A 88 -3.98 24.29 15.05
N SER A 89 -2.96 23.50 15.32
CA SER A 89 -2.63 23.02 16.65
C SER A 89 -1.90 24.09 17.47
N LYS A 90 -2.32 24.27 18.72
CA LYS A 90 -1.70 25.19 19.68
C LYS A 90 -0.58 24.54 20.49
N SER A 91 -0.46 23.21 20.44
CA SER A 91 0.55 22.44 21.17
C SER A 91 0.85 21.12 20.47
N ASN A 92 2.05 20.57 20.73
CA ASN A 92 2.44 19.26 20.20
C ASN A 92 1.51 18.11 20.63
N GLY A 93 0.94 18.21 21.85
CA GLY A 93 -0.03 17.24 22.34
C GLY A 93 -1.35 17.30 21.58
N GLN A 94 -1.83 18.50 21.27
CA GLN A 94 -3.03 18.70 20.45
C GLN A 94 -2.81 18.17 19.02
N LEU A 95 -1.67 18.52 18.40
CA LEU A 95 -1.33 17.99 17.06
C LEU A 95 -1.34 16.47 17.05
N ARG A 96 -0.67 15.86 18.04
CA ARG A 96 -0.63 14.40 18.18
C ARG A 96 -2.02 13.78 18.28
N GLY A 97 -2.90 14.38 19.09
CA GLY A 97 -4.29 13.92 19.21
C GLY A 97 -5.08 14.04 17.92
N MET A 98 -4.94 15.17 17.20
CA MET A 98 -5.61 15.38 15.91
C MET A 98 -5.10 14.39 14.84
N VAL A 99 -3.79 14.16 14.76
CA VAL A 99 -3.18 13.19 13.86
C VAL A 99 -3.64 11.77 14.19
N PHE A 100 -3.70 11.42 15.48
CA PHE A 100 -4.22 10.12 15.93
C PHE A 100 -5.67 9.91 15.48
N LEU A 101 -6.56 10.87 15.77
CA LEU A 101 -7.98 10.76 15.43
C LEU A 101 -8.20 10.65 13.92
N LEU A 102 -7.51 11.49 13.14
CA LEU A 102 -7.62 11.43 11.68
C LEU A 102 -7.08 10.09 11.13
N SER A 103 -5.94 9.63 11.65
CA SER A 103 -5.36 8.32 11.25
C SER A 103 -6.28 7.17 11.59
N ALA A 104 -6.81 7.14 12.81
CA ALA A 104 -7.71 6.08 13.27
C ALA A 104 -9.02 6.06 12.47
N ALA A 105 -9.62 7.22 12.21
CA ALA A 105 -10.82 7.32 11.41
C ALA A 105 -10.58 6.84 9.98
N THR A 106 -9.50 7.30 9.34
CA THR A 106 -9.17 6.90 7.96
C THR A 106 -8.80 5.42 7.89
N PHE A 107 -8.08 4.89 8.88
CA PHE A 107 -7.81 3.46 8.99
C PHE A 107 -9.11 2.65 9.00
N LEU A 108 -10.05 2.99 9.89
CA LEU A 108 -11.33 2.27 10.00
C LEU A 108 -12.15 2.37 8.72
N ILE A 109 -12.26 3.56 8.13
CA ILE A 109 -13.01 3.76 6.88
C ILE A 109 -12.38 2.91 5.76
N SER A 110 -11.07 2.96 5.58
CA SER A 110 -10.36 2.20 4.54
C SER A 110 -10.49 0.69 4.77
N PHE A 111 -10.27 0.22 5.99
CA PHE A 111 -10.37 -1.18 6.36
C PHE A 111 -11.79 -1.73 6.13
N PHE A 112 -12.81 -1.04 6.63
CA PHE A 112 -14.19 -1.46 6.43
C PHE A 112 -14.65 -1.32 4.98
N SER A 113 -14.15 -0.32 4.23
CA SER A 113 -14.41 -0.21 2.79
C SER A 113 -13.83 -1.41 2.03
N MET A 114 -12.63 -1.85 2.37
CA MET A 114 -12.03 -3.06 1.81
C MET A 114 -12.86 -4.30 2.19
N PHE A 115 -13.15 -4.46 3.47
CA PHE A 115 -13.87 -5.62 4.00
C PHE A 115 -15.28 -5.73 3.40
N ILE A 116 -16.08 -4.66 3.49
CA ILE A 116 -17.46 -4.64 2.97
C ILE A 116 -17.46 -4.71 1.44
N GLY A 117 -16.55 -3.97 0.79
CA GLY A 117 -16.41 -3.97 -0.67
C GLY A 117 -16.17 -5.38 -1.22
N SER A 118 -15.37 -6.18 -0.55
CA SER A 118 -15.08 -7.56 -0.95
C SER A 118 -16.32 -8.47 -0.99
N PHE A 119 -17.36 -8.16 -0.21
CA PHE A 119 -18.63 -8.90 -0.25
C PHE A 119 -19.64 -8.37 -1.27
N LEU A 120 -19.61 -7.07 -1.54
CA LEU A 120 -20.66 -6.42 -2.33
C LEU A 120 -20.33 -6.31 -3.82
N VAL A 121 -19.05 -6.35 -4.18
CA VAL A 121 -18.60 -6.05 -5.55
C VAL A 121 -18.40 -7.34 -6.34
N THR A 122 -18.94 -7.37 -7.55
CA THR A 122 -18.78 -8.50 -8.50
C THR A 122 -17.39 -8.55 -9.12
N SER A 123 -16.68 -7.40 -9.20
CA SER A 123 -15.31 -7.29 -9.70
C SER A 123 -14.36 -6.98 -8.56
N TYR A 124 -13.55 -7.93 -8.17
CA TYR A 124 -12.51 -7.74 -7.15
C TYR A 124 -11.47 -6.69 -7.53
N SER A 125 -11.22 -6.51 -8.83
CA SER A 125 -10.25 -5.51 -9.32
C SER A 125 -10.60 -4.09 -8.87
N SER A 126 -11.89 -3.73 -8.81
CA SER A 126 -12.33 -2.40 -8.39
C SER A 126 -12.03 -2.10 -6.92
N VAL A 127 -12.11 -3.11 -6.06
CA VAL A 127 -11.74 -3.01 -4.64
C VAL A 127 -10.21 -3.06 -4.49
N TYR A 128 -9.56 -3.93 -5.26
CA TYR A 128 -8.12 -4.18 -5.14
C TYR A 128 -7.26 -3.00 -5.60
N PHE A 129 -7.57 -2.33 -6.69
CA PHE A 129 -6.79 -1.21 -7.21
C PHE A 129 -7.19 0.16 -6.63
N SER A 130 -8.23 0.21 -5.82
CA SER A 130 -8.70 1.47 -5.22
C SER A 130 -7.75 1.98 -4.14
N SER A 131 -7.34 3.24 -4.24
CA SER A 131 -6.55 3.90 -3.21
C SER A 131 -7.28 3.94 -1.86
N LEU A 132 -8.62 4.10 -1.86
CA LEU A 132 -9.41 4.19 -0.64
C LEU A 132 -9.35 2.91 0.19
N THR A 133 -9.40 1.76 -0.47
CA THR A 133 -9.41 0.45 0.20
C THR A 133 -8.02 0.00 0.65
N HIS A 134 -6.94 0.50 0.01
CA HIS A 134 -5.57 0.06 0.26
C HIS A 134 -4.71 1.01 1.10
N VAL A 135 -5.24 2.13 1.59
CA VAL A 135 -4.47 3.04 2.45
C VAL A 135 -4.49 2.65 3.93
N TYR A 136 -5.30 1.66 4.36
CA TYR A 136 -5.41 1.27 5.77
C TYR A 136 -4.06 0.87 6.42
N PRO A 137 -3.11 0.18 5.76
CA PRO A 137 -1.84 -0.16 6.40
C PRO A 137 -1.00 1.08 6.73
N PHE A 138 -1.02 2.10 5.86
CA PHE A 138 -0.32 3.37 6.09
C PHE A 138 -0.90 4.11 7.29
N PHE A 139 -2.23 4.14 7.41
CA PHE A 139 -2.89 4.79 8.54
C PHE A 139 -2.77 4.01 9.84
N LEU A 140 -2.69 2.68 9.79
CA LEU A 140 -2.33 1.87 10.95
C LEU A 140 -0.93 2.25 11.47
N GLY A 141 0.05 2.37 10.56
CA GLY A 141 1.40 2.83 10.88
C GLY A 141 1.39 4.25 11.51
N SER A 142 0.56 5.15 10.97
CA SER A 142 0.39 6.50 11.50
C SER A 142 -0.22 6.51 12.91
N VAL A 143 -1.23 5.67 13.18
CA VAL A 143 -1.81 5.47 14.52
C VAL A 143 -0.74 4.99 15.49
N LEU A 144 0.00 3.95 15.13
CA LEU A 144 1.08 3.40 15.96
C LEU A 144 2.16 4.46 16.24
N ALA A 145 2.57 5.24 15.24
CA ALA A 145 3.54 6.31 15.40
C ALA A 145 3.08 7.40 16.40
N THR A 146 1.78 7.72 16.42
CA THR A 146 1.24 8.67 17.42
C THR A 146 1.21 8.10 18.82
N ILE A 147 1.00 6.79 18.99
CA ILE A 147 1.00 6.12 20.30
C ILE A 147 2.42 6.02 20.84
N VAL A 148 3.33 5.48 20.03
CA VAL A 148 4.72 5.21 20.44
C VAL A 148 5.53 6.51 20.58
N GLY A 149 5.38 7.44 19.63
CA GLY A 149 6.10 8.70 19.56
C GLY A 149 7.58 8.51 19.18
N VAL A 150 8.09 9.39 18.33
CA VAL A 150 9.46 9.27 17.81
C VAL A 150 10.54 9.42 18.91
N ARG A 151 10.28 10.25 19.93
CA ARG A 151 11.22 10.47 21.05
C ARG A 151 11.19 9.38 22.13
N GLN A 152 10.10 8.61 22.21
CA GLN A 152 9.96 7.53 23.20
C GLN A 152 10.51 6.20 22.67
N THR A 153 10.84 6.11 21.38
CA THR A 153 11.35 4.89 20.75
C THR A 153 12.58 4.36 21.47
N THR A 154 13.47 5.24 21.94
CA THR A 154 14.69 4.84 22.67
C THR A 154 14.39 4.20 24.03
N SER A 155 13.37 4.68 24.75
CA SER A 155 13.01 4.09 26.05
C SER A 155 12.18 2.82 25.88
N LEU A 156 11.31 2.76 24.87
CA LEU A 156 10.55 1.57 24.51
C LEU A 156 11.45 0.46 23.96
N VAL A 157 12.38 0.80 23.05
CA VAL A 157 13.37 -0.16 22.55
C VAL A 157 14.19 -0.74 23.70
N LYS A 158 14.66 0.08 24.65
CA LYS A 158 15.36 -0.39 25.85
C LYS A 158 14.46 -1.26 26.75
N GLN A 159 13.16 -0.96 26.86
CA GLN A 159 12.22 -1.79 27.62
C GLN A 159 11.93 -3.10 26.90
N LEU A 160 11.79 -3.06 25.57
CA LEU A 160 11.58 -4.23 24.73
C LEU A 160 12.82 -5.13 24.72
N ASP A 161 14.02 -4.56 24.62
CA ASP A 161 15.28 -5.31 24.73
C ASP A 161 15.42 -6.03 26.08
N LYS A 162 14.88 -5.45 27.16
CA LYS A 162 14.88 -6.07 28.49
C LYS A 162 13.88 -7.22 28.62
N ILE A 163 12.78 -7.20 27.86
CA ILE A 163 11.69 -8.19 27.92
C ILE A 163 11.77 -9.18 26.76
N TRP A 164 12.42 -8.76 25.66
CA TRP A 164 12.46 -9.47 24.39
C TRP A 164 13.74 -10.28 24.26
N ASP A 165 13.61 -11.59 24.44
CA ASP A 165 14.68 -12.56 24.24
C ASP A 165 14.68 -13.09 22.79
N LEU A 166 15.84 -13.56 22.31
CA LEU A 166 16.00 -14.20 21.00
C LEU A 166 14.95 -15.30 20.75
N ARG A 167 14.61 -16.07 21.79
CA ARG A 167 13.57 -17.11 21.73
C ARG A 167 12.20 -16.52 21.37
N LYS A 168 11.80 -15.38 21.95
CA LYS A 168 10.54 -14.70 21.66
C LYS A 168 10.53 -14.14 20.25
N THR A 169 11.67 -13.59 19.81
CA THR A 169 11.85 -13.14 18.43
C THR A 169 11.64 -14.29 17.45
N LEU A 170 12.30 -15.43 17.67
CA LEU A 170 12.16 -16.61 16.82
C LEU A 170 10.73 -17.17 16.82
N LEU A 171 10.06 -17.17 17.98
CA LEU A 171 8.67 -17.62 18.08
C LEU A 171 7.70 -16.70 17.33
N VAL A 172 7.84 -15.37 17.44
CA VAL A 172 6.95 -14.41 16.78
C VAL A 172 7.22 -14.40 15.28
N PHE A 173 8.49 -14.29 14.85
CA PHE A 173 8.82 -14.30 13.42
C PHE A 173 8.62 -15.66 12.77
N GLY A 174 9.03 -16.74 13.44
CA GLY A 174 8.82 -18.09 12.95
C GLY A 174 7.35 -18.49 12.94
N GLY A 175 6.60 -18.14 13.97
CA GLY A 175 5.14 -18.33 14.02
C GLY A 175 4.41 -17.50 12.99
N GLY A 176 4.78 -16.22 12.81
CA GLY A 176 4.22 -15.34 11.78
C GLY A 176 4.53 -15.85 10.36
N PHE A 177 5.77 -16.27 10.13
CA PHE A 177 6.16 -16.85 8.84
C PHE A 177 5.46 -18.19 8.58
N GLY A 178 5.39 -19.07 9.60
CA GLY A 178 4.63 -20.31 9.50
C GLY A 178 3.14 -20.09 9.23
N PHE A 179 2.54 -19.11 9.89
CA PHE A 179 1.16 -18.72 9.63
C PHE A 179 0.94 -18.21 8.19
N LEU A 180 1.85 -17.37 7.67
CA LEU A 180 1.80 -16.91 6.27
C LEU A 180 1.95 -18.06 5.29
N LEU A 181 2.83 -19.03 5.56
CA LEU A 181 2.96 -20.23 4.74
C LEU A 181 1.67 -21.05 4.74
N ILE A 182 1.05 -21.25 5.92
CA ILE A 182 -0.24 -21.94 6.04
C ILE A 182 -1.30 -21.20 5.22
N LEU A 183 -1.41 -19.88 5.35
CA LEU A 183 -2.34 -19.10 4.56
C LEU A 183 -2.09 -19.26 3.05
N THR A 184 -0.84 -19.22 2.61
CA THR A 184 -0.49 -19.37 1.20
C THR A 184 -0.92 -20.72 0.62
N PHE A 185 -0.81 -21.80 1.40
CA PHE A 185 -1.19 -23.14 0.95
C PHE A 185 -2.67 -23.46 1.08
N PHE A 186 -3.36 -22.91 2.08
CA PHE A 186 -4.74 -23.28 2.39
C PHE A 186 -5.79 -22.25 1.96
N VAL A 187 -5.40 -20.97 1.78
CA VAL A 187 -6.32 -19.93 1.32
C VAL A 187 -6.21 -19.78 -0.17
N LYS A 188 -7.26 -20.15 -0.90
CA LYS A 188 -7.34 -19.89 -2.34
C LYS A 188 -7.42 -18.37 -2.55
N PHE A 189 -6.77 -17.89 -3.62
CA PHE A 189 -6.76 -16.48 -4.00
C PHE A 189 -8.16 -15.83 -4.12
N THR A 190 -9.18 -16.64 -4.41
CA THR A 190 -10.59 -16.23 -4.51
C THR A 190 -11.27 -16.01 -3.16
N TYR A 191 -10.66 -16.39 -2.05
CA TYR A 191 -11.26 -16.15 -0.74
C TYR A 191 -10.95 -14.73 -0.22
N LEU A 192 -11.93 -14.17 0.49
CA LEU A 192 -11.90 -12.83 1.04
C LEU A 192 -10.60 -12.48 1.78
N PHE A 193 -10.08 -13.42 2.58
CA PHE A 193 -8.86 -13.22 3.37
C PHE A 193 -7.57 -13.11 2.53
N ALA A 194 -7.60 -13.49 1.27
CA ALA A 194 -6.47 -13.31 0.37
C ALA A 194 -6.29 -11.83 -0.06
N TYR A 195 -7.30 -10.99 0.13
CA TYR A 195 -7.31 -9.57 -0.23
C TYR A 195 -7.15 -8.63 0.99
N LEU A 196 -7.24 -9.16 2.20
CA LEU A 196 -6.98 -8.45 3.45
C LEU A 196 -5.51 -8.54 3.86
#